data_3b75b4bebf30b8de49bd027ef7fc3642
#
_entry.id   3b75b4bebf30b8de49bd027ef7fc3642
#
_cell.length_a   1.000
_cell.length_b   1.000
_cell.length_c   1.000
_cell.angle_alpha   90.00
_cell.angle_beta   90.00
_cell.angle_gamma   90.00
#
_symmetry.space_group_name_H-M   'P 1'
#
loop_
_entity.id
_entity.type
_entity.pdbx_description
1 polymer ?
#
loop_
_entity_poly.entity_id
_entity_poly.type
_entity_poly.pdbx_seq_one_letter_code
_entity_poly.pdbx_strand_id
1 'polypeptide(L)'
;MSIIRWRCAAVERREMSRNTEFSIIIIACDVEPYIEQCIASVRRQTLPDFEAVVGIEASADGTGEAALRAVGGDVRFRIVDLPQSGSASCVRNYGIRHATGEYLFFLDGDDWLAPDALEQFHAALARYGQADLIQADAGLYWQDSPDGEPEFVERITDCRCVPEGVITGREAVLRGEFFGRFFMATWMRCCRREFLLSEQLFQPEGRRHQDVEWTPRVLFRAGRVIQLPRVVCCYRKRPDSVTTKPSLRSLYDEAENTAALLNFYCQGACGKEDEAEKLFRFWLSSFLMLFFIRRGYPFADRAGAIAIISGTPAMRSTWRRVCRDCGPARKLLMELACMGGRGGLFFRLADLLFICVYSPLILKLWPLLKKKK
;
A
#
# COMPACT_ATOMS: atom_id res chain seq x y z
N MET A 1 -10.78 10.70 -25.04
CA MET A 1 -10.05 9.48 -25.49
C MET A 1 -8.59 9.84 -25.55
N SER A 2 -7.83 9.61 -24.50
CA SER A 2 -6.38 9.83 -24.47
C SER A 2 -5.67 8.67 -25.17
N ILE A 3 -4.81 9.03 -26.11
CA ILE A 3 -4.09 8.06 -26.94
C ILE A 3 -2.99 7.43 -26.10
N ILE A 4 -3.16 6.16 -25.72
CA ILE A 4 -2.08 5.34 -25.16
C ILE A 4 -1.05 5.14 -26.26
N ARG A 5 0.15 5.71 -26.11
CA ARG A 5 1.25 5.53 -27.06
C ARG A 5 2.11 4.36 -26.60
N TRP A 6 2.23 3.37 -27.49
CA TRP A 6 3.17 2.26 -27.34
C TRP A 6 4.54 2.73 -27.83
N ARG A 7 5.54 2.80 -26.96
CA ARG A 7 6.93 2.89 -27.38
C ARG A 7 7.48 1.48 -27.52
N CYS A 8 7.16 0.83 -28.63
CA CYS A 8 7.80 -0.44 -28.98
C CYS A 8 9.00 -0.14 -29.86
N ALA A 9 10.21 -0.49 -29.44
CA ALA A 9 11.23 -0.84 -30.40
C ALA A 9 10.68 -2.03 -31.19
N ALA A 10 10.53 -1.86 -32.52
CA ALA A 10 9.86 -2.75 -33.46
C ALA A 10 10.01 -4.23 -33.09
N VAL A 11 9.01 -4.78 -32.43
CA VAL A 11 8.81 -6.23 -32.37
C VAL A 11 7.39 -6.45 -32.84
N GLU A 12 7.28 -7.05 -34.04
CA GLU A 12 6.04 -7.59 -34.59
C GLU A 12 5.27 -8.32 -33.50
N ARG A 13 3.93 -8.15 -33.51
CA ARG A 13 2.99 -8.93 -32.71
C ARG A 13 3.24 -10.43 -32.94
N ARG A 14 4.25 -10.98 -32.26
CA ARG A 14 4.22 -12.39 -31.96
C ARG A 14 3.22 -12.56 -30.84
N GLU A 15 2.17 -13.30 -31.12
CA GLU A 15 1.19 -13.79 -30.15
C GLU A 15 1.96 -14.32 -28.91
N MET A 16 2.05 -13.49 -27.87
CA MET A 16 2.53 -13.94 -26.57
C MET A 16 1.37 -14.67 -25.89
N SER A 17 1.02 -15.84 -26.40
CA SER A 17 0.21 -16.83 -25.69
C SER A 17 1.13 -17.64 -24.75
N ARG A 18 1.92 -16.99 -23.94
CA ARG A 18 2.59 -17.65 -22.83
C ARG A 18 1.80 -17.31 -21.58
N ASN A 19 1.14 -18.31 -21.01
CA ASN A 19 0.68 -18.26 -19.64
C ASN A 19 1.92 -18.21 -18.73
N THR A 20 2.52 -17.03 -18.58
CA THR A 20 3.59 -16.81 -17.61
C THR A 20 2.98 -16.86 -16.20
N GLU A 21 3.71 -17.40 -15.23
CA GLU A 21 3.22 -17.44 -13.86
C GLU A 21 3.19 -16.05 -13.23
N PHE A 22 4.18 -15.21 -13.55
CA PHE A 22 4.31 -13.88 -12.93
C PHE A 22 4.35 -12.75 -13.95
N SER A 23 3.68 -11.64 -13.63
CA SER A 23 3.87 -10.33 -14.25
C SER A 23 4.32 -9.32 -13.20
N ILE A 24 5.44 -8.65 -13.46
CA ILE A 24 5.96 -7.56 -12.64
C ILE A 24 5.48 -6.24 -13.24
N ILE A 25 4.73 -5.46 -12.49
CA ILE A 25 4.23 -4.15 -12.91
C ILE A 25 5.11 -3.08 -12.27
N ILE A 26 5.96 -2.45 -13.07
CA ILE A 26 6.90 -1.42 -12.64
C ILE A 26 6.25 -0.05 -12.82
N ILE A 27 6.17 0.72 -11.73
CA ILE A 27 5.58 2.05 -11.70
C ILE A 27 6.69 3.08 -11.79
N ALA A 28 6.75 3.84 -12.90
CA ALA A 28 7.82 4.81 -13.14
C ALA A 28 7.26 6.22 -13.35
N CYS A 29 7.63 7.15 -12.47
CA CYS A 29 7.34 8.56 -12.56
C CYS A 29 8.42 9.35 -11.80
N ASP A 30 9.18 10.19 -12.50
CA ASP A 30 10.26 11.00 -11.94
C ASP A 30 11.27 10.19 -11.09
N VAL A 31 11.77 9.08 -11.69
CA VAL A 31 12.69 8.11 -11.07
C VAL A 31 13.92 7.81 -11.95
N GLU A 32 14.29 8.73 -12.83
CA GLU A 32 15.43 8.57 -13.75
C GLU A 32 16.69 8.00 -13.08
N PRO A 33 17.12 8.47 -11.88
CA PRO A 33 18.36 7.97 -11.26
C PRO A 33 18.28 6.52 -10.75
N TYR A 34 17.09 5.96 -10.64
CA TYR A 34 16.86 4.67 -9.96
C TYR A 34 16.31 3.58 -10.88
N ILE A 35 15.61 3.97 -11.96
CA ILE A 35 14.86 3.03 -12.83
C ILE A 35 15.78 1.97 -13.47
N GLU A 36 17.03 2.29 -13.73
CA GLU A 36 17.98 1.32 -14.29
C GLU A 36 18.26 0.18 -13.32
N GLN A 37 18.49 0.47 -12.03
CA GLN A 37 18.68 -0.55 -11.00
C GLN A 37 17.41 -1.39 -10.81
N CYS A 38 16.26 -0.76 -10.80
CA CYS A 38 14.96 -1.43 -10.73
C CYS A 38 14.82 -2.46 -11.87
N ILE A 39 14.92 -2.03 -13.12
CA ILE A 39 14.81 -2.90 -14.30
C ILE A 39 15.88 -3.99 -14.29
N ALA A 40 17.13 -3.66 -13.95
CA ALA A 40 18.21 -4.63 -13.89
C ALA A 40 17.94 -5.73 -12.84
N SER A 41 17.33 -5.40 -11.70
CA SER A 41 16.94 -6.39 -10.68
C SER A 41 15.90 -7.38 -11.19
N VAL A 42 14.94 -6.91 -11.99
CA VAL A 42 13.91 -7.76 -12.61
C VAL A 42 14.52 -8.62 -13.71
N ARG A 43 15.39 -8.06 -14.57
CA ARG A 43 16.07 -8.82 -15.64
C ARG A 43 16.90 -9.99 -15.11
N ARG A 44 17.50 -9.83 -13.92
CA ARG A 44 18.41 -10.80 -13.29
C ARG A 44 17.70 -11.80 -12.37
N GLN A 45 16.37 -11.86 -12.37
CA GLN A 45 15.66 -12.85 -11.57
C GLN A 45 16.08 -14.26 -11.94
N THR A 46 16.26 -15.11 -10.91
CA THR A 46 16.68 -16.52 -11.09
C THR A 46 15.59 -17.33 -11.81
N LEU A 47 14.31 -16.99 -11.64
CA LEU A 47 13.21 -17.54 -12.45
C LEU A 47 13.10 -16.73 -13.76
N PRO A 48 13.45 -17.28 -14.94
CA PRO A 48 13.54 -16.50 -16.18
C PRO A 48 12.22 -16.27 -16.90
N ASP A 49 11.18 -17.06 -16.60
CA ASP A 49 9.89 -17.00 -17.29
C ASP A 49 8.92 -16.08 -16.57
N PHE A 50 8.90 -14.81 -17.00
CA PHE A 50 8.03 -13.77 -16.48
C PHE A 50 7.71 -12.72 -17.55
N GLU A 51 6.68 -11.93 -17.34
CA GLU A 51 6.41 -10.68 -18.02
C GLU A 51 6.77 -9.49 -17.13
N ALA A 52 7.29 -8.41 -17.70
CA ALA A 52 7.46 -7.14 -17.00
C ALA A 52 6.78 -6.01 -17.78
N VAL A 53 5.89 -5.26 -17.14
CA VAL A 53 5.22 -4.09 -17.70
C VAL A 53 5.75 -2.85 -17.00
N VAL A 54 6.49 -2.02 -17.73
CA VAL A 54 6.99 -0.73 -17.25
C VAL A 54 5.99 0.35 -17.65
N GLY A 55 5.16 0.78 -16.70
CA GLY A 55 4.23 1.89 -16.92
C GLY A 55 4.90 3.21 -16.59
N ILE A 56 5.10 4.06 -17.59
CA ILE A 56 5.64 5.39 -17.41
C ILE A 56 4.48 6.37 -17.35
N GLU A 57 4.24 6.92 -16.18
CA GLU A 57 3.34 8.05 -16.02
C GLU A 57 4.11 9.33 -16.37
N ALA A 58 3.52 10.24 -17.12
CA ALA A 58 4.16 11.43 -17.68
C ALA A 58 5.22 12.05 -16.73
N SER A 59 6.48 11.63 -16.91
CA SER A 59 7.64 12.07 -16.13
C SER A 59 8.19 13.38 -16.68
N ALA A 60 8.64 14.26 -15.79
CA ALA A 60 9.28 15.53 -16.16
C ALA A 60 10.80 15.37 -16.41
N ASP A 61 11.38 14.23 -15.97
CA ASP A 61 12.79 13.87 -16.13
C ASP A 61 13.01 12.84 -17.25
N GLY A 62 14.22 12.32 -17.36
CA GLY A 62 14.62 11.31 -18.35
C GLY A 62 14.20 9.88 -18.02
N THR A 63 13.24 9.63 -17.12
CA THR A 63 12.80 8.29 -16.71
C THR A 63 12.48 7.38 -17.90
N GLY A 64 11.77 7.89 -18.93
CA GLY A 64 11.38 7.11 -20.09
C GLY A 64 12.55 6.62 -20.92
N GLU A 65 13.52 7.50 -21.18
CA GLU A 65 14.73 7.19 -21.92
C GLU A 65 15.64 6.24 -21.15
N ALA A 66 15.76 6.43 -19.82
CA ALA A 66 16.52 5.55 -18.94
C ALA A 66 15.91 4.14 -18.90
N ALA A 67 14.58 4.04 -18.81
CA ALA A 67 13.87 2.76 -18.85
C ALA A 67 14.10 2.03 -20.20
N LEU A 68 14.01 2.73 -21.32
CA LEU A 68 14.26 2.15 -22.64
C LEU A 68 15.69 1.61 -22.77
N ARG A 69 16.69 2.36 -22.30
CA ARG A 69 18.09 1.90 -22.27
C ARG A 69 18.25 0.67 -21.38
N ALA A 70 17.66 0.68 -20.18
CA ALA A 70 17.78 -0.40 -19.21
C ALA A 70 17.13 -1.71 -19.69
N VAL A 71 16.00 -1.63 -20.39
CA VAL A 71 15.33 -2.79 -21.00
C VAL A 71 16.20 -3.41 -22.09
N GLY A 72 16.88 -2.59 -22.92
CA GLY A 72 17.89 -3.07 -23.86
C GLY A 72 17.39 -4.14 -24.84
N GLY A 73 16.11 -4.13 -25.23
CA GLY A 73 15.51 -5.09 -26.17
C GLY A 73 15.14 -6.45 -25.56
N ASP A 74 15.15 -6.61 -24.25
CA ASP A 74 14.67 -7.82 -23.57
C ASP A 74 13.16 -8.01 -23.84
N VAL A 75 12.81 -9.08 -24.53
CA VAL A 75 11.45 -9.37 -25.02
C VAL A 75 10.44 -9.64 -23.91
N ARG A 76 10.90 -9.87 -22.69
CA ARG A 76 10.04 -10.05 -21.51
C ARG A 76 9.45 -8.72 -21.02
N PHE A 77 10.03 -7.59 -21.45
CA PHE A 77 9.62 -6.26 -21.01
C PHE A 77 8.74 -5.56 -22.05
N ARG A 78 7.72 -4.90 -21.57
CA ARG A 78 6.82 -4.04 -22.33
C ARG A 78 6.76 -2.67 -21.65
N ILE A 79 7.07 -1.60 -22.40
CA ILE A 79 6.98 -0.22 -21.91
C ILE A 79 5.68 0.39 -22.40
N VAL A 80 4.95 1.07 -21.51
CA VAL A 80 3.68 1.70 -21.79
C VAL A 80 3.69 3.13 -21.25
N ASP A 81 3.47 4.11 -22.11
CA ASP A 81 3.25 5.49 -21.71
C ASP A 81 1.81 5.68 -21.27
N LEU A 82 1.61 6.15 -20.05
CA LEU A 82 0.30 6.42 -19.47
C LEU A 82 0.12 7.94 -19.21
N PRO A 83 -1.11 8.45 -19.31
CA PRO A 83 -1.36 9.85 -19.01
C PRO A 83 -1.10 10.14 -17.53
N GLN A 84 -0.71 11.37 -17.24
CA GLN A 84 -0.51 11.81 -15.87
C GLN A 84 -1.82 11.73 -15.07
N SER A 85 -1.86 10.87 -14.09
CA SER A 85 -2.97 10.70 -13.16
C SER A 85 -2.68 11.31 -11.78
N GLY A 86 -1.40 11.51 -11.50
CA GLY A 86 -0.90 11.99 -10.21
C GLY A 86 -0.95 10.92 -9.12
N SER A 87 -1.08 9.64 -9.49
CA SER A 87 -1.01 8.52 -8.56
C SER A 87 -0.57 7.21 -9.24
N ALA A 88 0.18 6.40 -8.54
CA ALA A 88 0.62 5.08 -8.99
C ALA A 88 -0.51 4.11 -9.41
N SER A 89 -1.75 4.44 -9.05
CA SER A 89 -2.94 3.61 -9.31
C SER A 89 -3.20 3.39 -10.78
N CYS A 90 -2.94 4.38 -11.64
CA CYS A 90 -3.15 4.28 -13.08
C CYS A 90 -2.33 3.12 -13.67
N VAL A 91 -1.03 3.08 -13.35
CA VAL A 91 -0.10 2.04 -13.79
C VAL A 91 -0.50 0.67 -13.21
N ARG A 92 -0.80 0.61 -11.92
CA ARG A 92 -1.19 -0.65 -11.26
C ARG A 92 -2.49 -1.20 -11.82
N ASN A 93 -3.50 -0.35 -12.01
CA ASN A 93 -4.77 -0.73 -12.64
C ASN A 93 -4.61 -1.16 -14.10
N TYR A 94 -3.71 -0.50 -14.84
CA TYR A 94 -3.34 -0.94 -16.18
C TYR A 94 -2.77 -2.36 -16.15
N GLY A 95 -1.84 -2.65 -15.23
CA GLY A 95 -1.28 -3.99 -15.03
C GLY A 95 -2.35 -5.03 -14.71
N ILE A 96 -3.29 -4.74 -13.78
CA ILE A 96 -4.40 -5.65 -13.45
C ILE A 96 -5.21 -6.02 -14.69
N ARG A 97 -5.51 -5.04 -15.57
CA ARG A 97 -6.33 -5.27 -16.76
C ARG A 97 -5.58 -5.98 -17.89
N HIS A 98 -4.29 -5.69 -18.09
CA HIS A 98 -3.59 -5.99 -19.34
C HIS A 98 -2.36 -6.91 -19.20
N ALA A 99 -1.95 -7.26 -17.99
CA ALA A 99 -0.90 -8.24 -17.77
C ALA A 99 -1.38 -9.66 -18.12
N THR A 100 -0.46 -10.54 -18.46
CA THR A 100 -0.75 -11.91 -18.90
C THR A 100 -0.46 -12.96 -17.84
N GLY A 101 0.37 -12.64 -16.83
CA GLY A 101 0.74 -13.54 -15.75
C GLY A 101 -0.42 -13.87 -14.82
N GLU A 102 -0.37 -15.09 -14.26
CA GLU A 102 -1.36 -15.53 -13.27
C GLU A 102 -1.28 -14.70 -11.99
N TYR A 103 -0.08 -14.34 -11.59
CA TYR A 103 0.20 -13.52 -10.41
C TYR A 103 0.85 -12.19 -10.77
N LEU A 104 0.40 -11.12 -10.12
CA LEU A 104 0.90 -9.76 -10.32
C LEU A 104 1.71 -9.32 -9.10
N PHE A 105 2.93 -8.84 -9.35
CA PHE A 105 3.73 -8.14 -8.37
C PHE A 105 3.92 -6.68 -8.78
N PHE A 106 3.67 -5.74 -7.87
CA PHE A 106 3.81 -4.30 -8.12
C PHE A 106 5.13 -3.81 -7.54
N LEU A 107 5.95 -3.16 -8.36
CA LEU A 107 7.27 -2.66 -7.98
C LEU A 107 7.37 -1.17 -8.31
N ASP A 108 7.68 -0.36 -7.31
CA ASP A 108 7.91 1.05 -7.54
C ASP A 108 9.30 1.25 -8.20
N GLY A 109 9.41 2.18 -9.16
CA GLY A 109 10.60 2.32 -10.03
C GLY A 109 11.87 2.83 -9.34
N ASP A 110 11.76 3.26 -8.08
CA ASP A 110 12.89 3.61 -7.22
C ASP A 110 13.33 2.47 -6.28
N ASP A 111 12.61 1.33 -6.30
CA ASP A 111 12.91 0.12 -5.54
C ASP A 111 13.53 -0.98 -6.41
N TRP A 112 13.93 -2.11 -5.83
CA TRP A 112 14.45 -3.26 -6.57
C TRP A 112 14.06 -4.59 -5.93
N LEU A 113 14.05 -5.67 -6.73
CA LEU A 113 13.76 -7.01 -6.26
C LEU A 113 15.00 -7.72 -5.70
N ALA A 114 14.79 -8.58 -4.71
CA ALA A 114 15.78 -9.59 -4.35
C ALA A 114 16.03 -10.53 -5.55
N PRO A 115 17.26 -11.05 -5.75
CA PRO A 115 17.60 -11.82 -6.95
C PRO A 115 16.74 -13.06 -7.19
N ASP A 116 16.20 -13.66 -6.13
CA ASP A 116 15.43 -14.90 -6.11
C ASP A 116 13.94 -14.68 -5.76
N ALA A 117 13.43 -13.44 -5.86
CA ALA A 117 12.08 -13.10 -5.43
C ALA A 117 10.99 -13.94 -6.14
N LEU A 118 11.07 -14.08 -7.46
CA LEU A 118 10.11 -14.86 -8.24
C LEU A 118 10.22 -16.37 -7.96
N GLU A 119 11.43 -16.87 -7.78
CA GLU A 119 11.67 -18.26 -7.41
C GLU A 119 11.07 -18.59 -6.03
N GLN A 120 11.18 -17.66 -5.08
CA GLN A 120 10.56 -17.81 -3.76
C GLN A 120 9.03 -17.81 -3.82
N PHE A 121 8.41 -16.99 -4.67
CA PHE A 121 6.97 -17.04 -4.90
C PHE A 121 6.55 -18.35 -5.56
N HIS A 122 7.27 -18.81 -6.59
CA HIS A 122 7.04 -20.08 -7.24
C HIS A 122 7.12 -21.26 -6.26
N ALA A 123 8.18 -21.32 -5.45
CA ALA A 123 8.36 -22.35 -4.44
C ALA A 123 7.23 -22.35 -3.39
N ALA A 124 6.75 -21.17 -2.99
CA ALA A 124 5.63 -21.04 -2.08
C ALA A 124 4.33 -21.57 -2.70
N LEU A 125 4.05 -21.28 -3.97
CA LEU A 125 2.90 -21.81 -4.71
C LEU A 125 3.01 -23.32 -4.90
N ALA A 126 4.18 -23.84 -5.24
CA ALA A 126 4.42 -25.27 -5.36
C ALA A 126 4.18 -26.01 -4.04
N ARG A 127 4.56 -25.41 -2.91
CA ARG A 127 4.41 -26.00 -1.58
C ARG A 127 3.01 -25.93 -1.03
N TYR A 128 2.34 -24.79 -1.18
CA TYR A 128 1.06 -24.51 -0.51
C TYR A 128 -0.14 -24.54 -1.44
N GLY A 129 0.06 -24.65 -2.76
CA GLY A 129 -0.98 -24.56 -3.78
C GLY A 129 -1.41 -23.11 -4.08
N GLN A 130 -2.33 -22.97 -5.02
CA GLN A 130 -2.86 -21.69 -5.46
C GLN A 130 -3.42 -20.85 -4.29
N ALA A 131 -3.15 -19.56 -4.29
CA ALA A 131 -3.62 -18.61 -3.29
C ALA A 131 -4.16 -17.33 -3.96
N ASP A 132 -4.97 -16.56 -3.23
CA ASP A 132 -5.44 -15.25 -3.72
C ASP A 132 -4.30 -14.23 -3.71
N LEU A 133 -3.40 -14.37 -2.72
CA LEU A 133 -2.15 -13.61 -2.70
C LEU A 133 -1.07 -14.29 -1.84
N ILE A 134 0.17 -13.91 -2.09
CA ILE A 134 1.34 -14.21 -1.28
C ILE A 134 1.77 -12.91 -0.62
N GLN A 135 1.84 -12.88 0.71
CA GLN A 135 2.37 -11.75 1.47
C GLN A 135 3.80 -12.05 1.87
N ALA A 136 4.73 -11.19 1.46
CA ALA A 136 6.16 -11.33 1.72
C ALA A 136 6.70 -10.17 2.55
N ASP A 137 7.98 -10.23 2.89
CA ASP A 137 8.70 -9.18 3.59
C ASP A 137 9.46 -8.27 2.62
N ALA A 138 9.89 -7.12 3.12
CA ALA A 138 10.80 -6.23 2.43
C ALA A 138 11.96 -5.78 3.32
N GLY A 139 13.06 -5.40 2.69
CA GLY A 139 14.19 -4.72 3.35
C GLY A 139 14.06 -3.22 3.16
N LEU A 140 14.23 -2.46 4.23
CA LEU A 140 14.35 -1.01 4.18
C LEU A 140 15.80 -0.64 3.95
N TYR A 141 16.06 0.18 2.94
CA TYR A 141 17.38 0.70 2.61
C TYR A 141 17.36 2.23 2.61
N TRP A 142 18.36 2.84 3.22
CA TRP A 142 18.55 4.29 3.19
C TRP A 142 19.57 4.66 2.11
N GLN A 143 19.27 5.71 1.36
CA GLN A 143 20.19 6.29 0.38
C GLN A 143 20.12 7.81 0.45
N ASP A 144 21.26 8.46 0.77
CA ASP A 144 21.34 9.90 0.96
C ASP A 144 21.30 10.70 -0.35
N SER A 145 21.85 10.12 -1.42
CA SER A 145 21.91 10.74 -2.75
C SER A 145 21.76 9.67 -3.85
N PRO A 146 21.37 10.06 -5.08
CA PRO A 146 21.25 9.14 -6.20
C PRO A 146 22.52 8.32 -6.51
N ASP A 147 23.70 8.92 -6.29
CA ASP A 147 25.01 8.29 -6.54
C ASP A 147 25.54 7.52 -5.32
N GLY A 148 24.86 7.62 -4.15
CA GLY A 148 25.25 6.92 -2.94
C GLY A 148 24.83 5.46 -2.97
N GLU A 149 25.60 4.59 -2.29
CA GLU A 149 25.21 3.19 -2.13
C GLU A 149 24.04 3.06 -1.11
N PRO A 150 23.00 2.26 -1.41
CA PRO A 150 21.91 2.02 -0.48
C PRO A 150 22.38 1.18 0.71
N GLU A 151 22.17 1.69 1.93
CA GLU A 151 22.49 0.98 3.17
C GLU A 151 21.27 0.28 3.74
N PHE A 152 21.42 -1.01 4.07
CA PHE A 152 20.36 -1.78 4.73
C PHE A 152 20.12 -1.25 6.15
N VAL A 153 18.87 -0.92 6.45
CA VAL A 153 18.45 -0.40 7.76
C VAL A 153 17.81 -1.50 8.60
N GLU A 154 16.72 -2.09 8.08
CA GLU A 154 15.95 -3.11 8.81
C GLU A 154 15.02 -3.89 7.87
N ARG A 155 14.46 -4.98 8.37
CA ARG A 155 13.31 -5.64 7.73
C ARG A 155 12.04 -4.91 8.13
N ILE A 156 11.17 -4.66 7.13
CA ILE A 156 9.91 -3.93 7.35
C ILE A 156 8.94 -4.77 8.19
N THR A 157 8.87 -6.07 7.95
CA THR A 157 8.09 -6.98 8.79
C THR A 157 9.03 -7.90 9.58
N ASP A 158 8.65 -8.22 10.81
CA ASP A 158 9.40 -9.15 11.63
C ASP A 158 8.83 -10.56 11.47
N CYS A 159 9.48 -11.36 10.65
CA CYS A 159 9.09 -12.74 10.36
C CYS A 159 8.88 -13.63 11.60
N ARG A 160 9.47 -13.27 12.73
CA ARG A 160 9.26 -14.03 13.98
C ARG A 160 7.83 -13.94 14.49
N CYS A 161 7.10 -12.89 14.08
CA CYS A 161 5.70 -12.69 14.49
C CYS A 161 4.69 -13.25 13.48
N VAL A 162 5.13 -13.59 12.25
CA VAL A 162 4.27 -14.10 11.19
C VAL A 162 4.87 -15.40 10.66
N PRO A 163 4.48 -16.56 11.19
CA PRO A 163 5.01 -17.84 10.73
C PRO A 163 4.63 -18.09 9.26
N GLU A 164 5.53 -18.73 8.55
CA GLU A 164 5.26 -19.22 7.19
C GLU A 164 4.07 -20.19 7.20
N GLY A 165 3.16 -20.04 6.23
CA GLY A 165 1.98 -20.89 6.13
C GLY A 165 0.81 -20.21 5.41
N VAL A 166 -0.34 -20.85 5.48
CA VAL A 166 -1.57 -20.36 4.84
C VAL A 166 -2.55 -19.88 5.89
N ILE A 167 -3.05 -18.67 5.70
CA ILE A 167 -4.07 -18.04 6.55
C ILE A 167 -5.13 -17.38 5.69
N THR A 168 -6.21 -16.90 6.28
CA THR A 168 -7.14 -16.00 5.60
C THR A 168 -6.60 -14.56 5.60
N GLY A 169 -7.02 -13.77 4.63
CA GLY A 169 -6.58 -12.36 4.58
C GLY A 169 -7.05 -11.54 5.80
N ARG A 170 -8.18 -11.91 6.40
CA ARG A 170 -8.65 -11.30 7.65
C ARG A 170 -7.75 -11.63 8.84
N GLU A 171 -7.31 -12.87 8.94
CA GLU A 171 -6.29 -13.26 9.94
C GLU A 171 -4.99 -12.48 9.71
N ALA A 172 -4.58 -12.28 8.45
CA ALA A 172 -3.39 -11.48 8.12
C ALA A 172 -3.51 -10.05 8.65
N VAL A 173 -4.68 -9.41 8.45
CA VAL A 173 -4.94 -8.07 9.00
C VAL A 173 -4.92 -8.12 10.53
N LEU A 174 -5.72 -8.97 11.15
CA LEU A 174 -5.86 -9.02 12.61
C LEU A 174 -4.54 -9.36 13.32
N ARG A 175 -3.72 -10.25 12.75
CA ARG A 175 -2.39 -10.57 13.29
C ARG A 175 -1.41 -9.41 13.14
N GLY A 176 -1.40 -8.77 11.96
CA GLY A 176 -0.55 -7.60 11.72
C GLY A 176 -0.86 -6.45 12.69
N GLU A 177 -2.14 -6.23 12.98
CA GLU A 177 -2.60 -5.25 13.95
C GLU A 177 -2.14 -5.56 15.37
N PHE A 178 -2.38 -6.79 15.83
CA PHE A 178 -2.04 -7.20 17.19
C PHE A 178 -0.57 -6.97 17.52
N PHE A 179 0.31 -7.15 16.53
CA PHE A 179 1.75 -6.92 16.68
C PHE A 179 2.19 -5.50 16.31
N GLY A 180 1.26 -4.61 15.93
CA GLY A 180 1.59 -3.24 15.51
C GLY A 180 2.43 -3.14 14.24
N ARG A 181 2.37 -4.16 13.37
CA ARG A 181 3.25 -4.33 12.20
C ARG A 181 2.52 -4.55 10.89
N PHE A 182 1.30 -4.07 10.81
CA PHE A 182 0.58 -4.10 9.55
C PHE A 182 1.15 -3.05 8.59
N PHE A 183 1.73 -3.52 7.50
CA PHE A 183 2.27 -2.64 6.47
C PHE A 183 1.37 -2.66 5.23
N MET A 184 0.91 -1.48 4.81
CA MET A 184 -0.08 -1.35 3.74
C MET A 184 0.51 -1.38 2.33
N ALA A 185 1.84 -1.27 2.20
CA ALA A 185 2.49 -1.13 0.91
C ALA A 185 2.13 -2.26 -0.07
N THR A 186 1.77 -1.86 -1.29
CA THR A 186 1.34 -2.76 -2.35
C THR A 186 2.43 -3.76 -2.75
N TRP A 187 3.70 -3.31 -2.77
CA TRP A 187 4.88 -4.08 -3.18
C TRP A 187 5.31 -5.19 -2.19
N MET A 188 4.57 -5.42 -1.14
CA MET A 188 4.76 -6.59 -0.27
C MET A 188 3.87 -7.77 -0.66
N ARG A 189 3.10 -7.66 -1.74
CA ARG A 189 2.07 -8.64 -2.10
C ARG A 189 2.12 -9.03 -3.56
N CYS A 190 2.22 -10.34 -3.79
CA CYS A 190 2.04 -10.93 -5.10
C CYS A 190 0.61 -11.47 -5.19
N CYS A 191 -0.23 -10.86 -6.02
CA CYS A 191 -1.67 -11.09 -6.05
C CYS A 191 -2.08 -11.89 -7.28
N ARG A 192 -2.96 -12.87 -7.12
CA ARG A 192 -3.55 -13.60 -8.25
C ARG A 192 -4.43 -12.64 -9.07
N ARG A 193 -4.11 -12.52 -10.35
CA ARG A 193 -4.75 -11.54 -11.25
C ARG A 193 -6.27 -11.75 -11.34
N GLU A 194 -6.71 -13.00 -11.53
CA GLU A 194 -8.14 -13.33 -11.62
C GLU A 194 -8.90 -12.98 -10.35
N PHE A 195 -8.30 -13.14 -9.17
CA PHE A 195 -8.88 -12.70 -7.92
C PHE A 195 -9.10 -11.19 -7.89
N LEU A 196 -8.11 -10.40 -8.33
CA LEU A 196 -8.28 -8.94 -8.39
C LEU A 196 -9.37 -8.51 -9.38
N LEU A 197 -9.47 -9.18 -10.52
CA LEU A 197 -10.47 -8.89 -11.55
C LEU A 197 -11.88 -9.28 -11.11
N SER A 198 -12.07 -10.51 -10.62
CA SER A 198 -13.39 -11.03 -10.21
C SER A 198 -13.98 -10.27 -9.03
N GLU A 199 -13.15 -9.86 -8.07
CA GLU A 199 -13.56 -9.06 -6.92
C GLU A 199 -13.53 -7.54 -7.19
N GLN A 200 -13.21 -7.11 -8.42
CA GLN A 200 -13.13 -5.69 -8.83
C GLN A 200 -12.20 -4.85 -7.92
N LEU A 201 -11.08 -5.44 -7.53
CA LEU A 201 -10.13 -4.84 -6.58
C LEU A 201 -9.13 -3.90 -7.28
N PHE A 202 -9.65 -2.86 -7.91
CA PHE A 202 -8.85 -1.79 -8.49
C PHE A 202 -8.46 -0.76 -7.43
N GLN A 203 -7.30 -0.11 -7.64
CA GLN A 203 -6.84 0.98 -6.77
C GLN A 203 -7.57 2.29 -7.11
N PRO A 204 -7.88 3.14 -6.12
CA PRO A 204 -8.48 4.45 -6.38
C PRO A 204 -7.51 5.34 -7.17
N GLU A 205 -7.95 5.82 -8.33
CA GLU A 205 -7.13 6.68 -9.19
C GLU A 205 -7.19 8.15 -8.73
N GLY A 206 -6.12 8.90 -9.03
CA GLY A 206 -6.02 10.32 -8.73
C GLY A 206 -5.70 10.69 -7.29
N ARG A 207 -5.54 9.71 -6.39
CA ARG A 207 -5.21 9.90 -4.98
C ARG A 207 -3.83 9.34 -4.63
N ARG A 208 -3.14 9.97 -3.69
CA ARG A 208 -1.94 9.44 -3.03
C ARG A 208 -2.35 8.47 -1.91
N HIS A 209 -1.42 7.65 -1.42
CA HIS A 209 -1.66 6.70 -0.33
C HIS A 209 -2.86 5.76 -0.58
N GLN A 210 -3.03 5.36 -1.83
CA GLN A 210 -4.12 4.49 -2.28
C GLN A 210 -4.04 3.08 -1.69
N ASP A 211 -2.88 2.65 -1.26
CA ASP A 211 -2.61 1.42 -0.55
C ASP A 211 -3.34 1.36 0.82
N VAL A 212 -3.58 2.50 1.45
CA VAL A 212 -4.36 2.63 2.69
C VAL A 212 -5.79 2.10 2.51
N GLU A 213 -6.40 2.32 1.37
CA GLU A 213 -7.74 1.83 1.04
C GLU A 213 -7.69 0.43 0.42
N TRP A 214 -6.79 0.25 -0.56
CA TRP A 214 -6.76 -0.93 -1.39
C TRP A 214 -6.30 -2.19 -0.65
N THR A 215 -5.19 -2.13 0.07
CA THR A 215 -4.59 -3.30 0.73
C THR A 215 -5.50 -3.96 1.76
N PRO A 216 -6.15 -3.21 2.68
CA PRO A 216 -7.10 -3.82 3.62
C PRO A 216 -8.30 -4.43 2.92
N ARG A 217 -8.78 -3.83 1.83
CA ARG A 217 -9.91 -4.35 1.05
C ARG A 217 -9.55 -5.65 0.34
N VAL A 218 -8.36 -5.72 -0.26
CA VAL A 218 -7.83 -6.95 -0.87
C VAL A 218 -7.72 -8.07 0.15
N LEU A 219 -7.08 -7.80 1.30
CA LEU A 219 -6.96 -8.79 2.36
C LEU A 219 -8.31 -9.23 2.93
N PHE A 220 -9.25 -8.32 3.09
CA PHE A 220 -10.59 -8.67 3.57
C PHE A 220 -11.31 -9.65 2.64
N ARG A 221 -11.11 -9.53 1.33
CA ARG A 221 -11.69 -10.41 0.32
C ARG A 221 -10.94 -11.73 0.16
N ALA A 222 -9.64 -11.73 0.40
CA ALA A 222 -8.80 -12.90 0.22
C ALA A 222 -9.18 -14.04 1.17
N GLY A 223 -9.58 -15.17 0.61
CA GLY A 223 -9.87 -16.40 1.34
C GLY A 223 -8.61 -17.18 1.70
N ARG A 224 -7.56 -17.04 0.88
CA ARG A 224 -6.34 -17.83 1.00
C ARG A 224 -5.10 -16.96 0.74
N VAL A 225 -4.30 -16.76 1.79
CA VAL A 225 -3.07 -15.95 1.80
C VAL A 225 -1.91 -16.81 2.24
N ILE A 226 -0.88 -16.92 1.42
CA ILE A 226 0.39 -17.52 1.81
C ILE A 226 1.23 -16.46 2.51
N GLN A 227 1.63 -16.71 3.75
CA GLN A 227 2.61 -15.90 4.48
C GLN A 227 4.01 -16.43 4.15
N LEU A 228 4.80 -15.61 3.48
CA LEU A 228 6.17 -15.90 3.05
C LEU A 228 7.14 -14.97 3.77
N PRO A 229 7.74 -15.37 4.91
CA PRO A 229 8.64 -14.52 5.68
C PRO A 229 10.03 -14.39 5.01
N ARG A 230 10.05 -13.91 3.79
CA ARG A 230 11.25 -13.69 2.96
C ARG A 230 11.27 -12.27 2.43
N VAL A 231 12.44 -11.66 2.41
CA VAL A 231 12.65 -10.37 1.77
C VAL A 231 12.65 -10.57 0.26
N VAL A 232 11.64 -10.05 -0.41
CA VAL A 232 11.49 -10.11 -1.86
C VAL A 232 11.67 -8.75 -2.52
N CYS A 233 11.41 -7.67 -1.80
CA CYS A 233 11.53 -6.29 -2.27
C CYS A 233 12.51 -5.52 -1.39
N CYS A 234 13.32 -4.68 -1.99
CA CYS A 234 14.23 -3.76 -1.33
C CYS A 234 13.66 -2.35 -1.52
N TYR A 235 13.07 -1.82 -0.45
CA TYR A 235 12.44 -0.51 -0.40
C TYR A 235 13.48 0.58 -0.14
N ARG A 236 13.59 1.53 -1.07
CA ARG A 236 14.49 2.66 -0.97
C ARG A 236 13.83 3.84 -0.24
N LYS A 237 14.46 4.29 0.83
CA LYS A 237 14.08 5.52 1.50
C LYS A 237 15.12 6.60 1.23
N ARG A 238 14.66 7.76 0.80
CA ARG A 238 15.49 8.90 0.41
C ARG A 238 14.91 10.23 0.91
N PRO A 239 15.72 11.31 1.05
CA PRO A 239 15.26 12.59 1.57
C PRO A 239 14.08 13.21 0.80
N ASP A 240 14.03 12.98 -0.52
CA ASP A 240 13.02 13.55 -1.42
C ASP A 240 11.80 12.66 -1.69
N SER A 241 11.66 11.55 -0.95
CA SER A 241 10.50 10.66 -1.09
C SER A 241 9.17 11.39 -0.78
N VAL A 242 8.12 11.06 -1.53
CA VAL A 242 6.76 11.57 -1.31
C VAL A 242 6.27 11.32 0.11
N THR A 243 6.74 10.24 0.75
CA THR A 243 6.37 9.86 2.11
C THR A 243 7.08 10.70 3.18
N THR A 244 8.15 11.41 2.84
CA THR A 244 8.94 12.20 3.80
C THR A 244 8.48 13.64 3.94
N LYS A 245 7.83 14.22 2.91
CA LYS A 245 7.38 15.63 2.91
C LYS A 245 5.86 15.72 3.16
N PRO A 246 5.43 16.33 4.29
CA PRO A 246 4.01 16.58 4.53
C PRO A 246 3.42 17.45 3.41
N SER A 247 2.25 17.08 2.88
CA SER A 247 1.51 17.91 1.94
C SER A 247 0.02 17.88 2.26
N LEU A 248 -0.67 19.01 2.10
CA LEU A 248 -2.11 19.08 2.30
C LEU A 248 -2.86 18.09 1.42
N ARG A 249 -2.42 17.94 0.17
CA ARG A 249 -2.97 16.92 -0.74
C ARG A 249 -2.87 15.52 -0.14
N SER A 250 -1.71 15.13 0.38
CA SER A 250 -1.54 13.81 1.03
C SER A 250 -2.47 13.61 2.21
N LEU A 251 -2.70 14.65 3.02
CA LEU A 251 -3.61 14.59 4.17
C LEU A 251 -5.06 14.34 3.72
N TYR A 252 -5.53 15.08 2.72
CA TYR A 252 -6.90 14.94 2.21
C TYR A 252 -7.11 13.64 1.45
N ASP A 253 -6.16 13.24 0.60
CA ASP A 253 -6.20 11.96 -0.12
C ASP A 253 -6.26 10.77 0.86
N GLU A 254 -5.48 10.81 1.95
CA GLU A 254 -5.50 9.79 3.00
C GLU A 254 -6.85 9.77 3.75
N ALA A 255 -7.45 10.95 4.00
CA ALA A 255 -8.78 11.04 4.60
C ALA A 255 -9.87 10.44 3.69
N GLU A 256 -9.82 10.72 2.40
CA GLU A 256 -10.76 10.15 1.42
C GLU A 256 -10.58 8.63 1.27
N ASN A 257 -9.34 8.13 1.21
CA ASN A 257 -9.06 6.70 1.16
C ASN A 257 -9.58 6.00 2.43
N THR A 258 -9.38 6.63 3.59
CA THR A 258 -9.92 6.14 4.85
C THR A 258 -11.44 6.10 4.86
N ALA A 259 -12.08 7.16 4.41
CA ALA A 259 -13.54 7.24 4.32
C ALA A 259 -14.10 6.15 3.39
N ALA A 260 -13.45 5.90 2.25
CA ALA A 260 -13.81 4.85 1.31
C ALA A 260 -13.67 3.45 1.94
N LEU A 261 -12.56 3.19 2.63
CA LEU A 261 -12.34 1.92 3.34
C LEU A 261 -13.38 1.68 4.44
N LEU A 262 -13.69 2.71 5.23
CA LEU A 262 -14.69 2.61 6.28
C LEU A 262 -16.09 2.37 5.71
N ASN A 263 -16.43 3.00 4.57
CA ASN A 263 -17.67 2.71 3.86
C ASN A 263 -17.73 1.26 3.37
N PHE A 264 -16.64 0.74 2.82
CA PHE A 264 -16.54 -0.66 2.40
C PHE A 264 -16.88 -1.62 3.54
N TYR A 265 -16.30 -1.40 4.73
CA TYR A 265 -16.62 -2.23 5.89
C TYR A 265 -18.05 -2.04 6.43
N CYS A 266 -18.61 -0.82 6.35
CA CYS A 266 -19.97 -0.54 6.80
C CYS A 266 -21.04 -1.13 5.89
N GLN A 267 -20.78 -1.24 4.59
CA GLN A 267 -21.75 -1.78 3.63
C GLN A 267 -21.94 -3.30 3.75
N GLY A 268 -21.32 -3.91 4.75
CA GLY A 268 -21.45 -5.31 5.07
C GLY A 268 -20.92 -6.19 3.95
N ALA A 269 -19.79 -6.77 4.14
CA ALA A 269 -19.30 -7.75 3.18
C ALA A 269 -20.02 -9.08 3.44
N CYS A 270 -21.21 -9.24 2.87
CA CYS A 270 -21.87 -10.54 2.68
C CYS A 270 -21.81 -11.50 3.88
N GLY A 271 -22.57 -11.24 4.96
CA GLY A 271 -22.72 -12.19 6.08
C GLY A 271 -21.56 -12.27 7.06
N LYS A 272 -20.68 -11.25 7.09
CA LYS A 272 -19.50 -11.17 7.97
C LYS A 272 -19.43 -9.82 8.73
N GLU A 273 -20.62 -9.33 9.11
CA GLU A 273 -20.78 -8.02 9.74
C GLU A 273 -19.95 -7.86 11.01
N ASP A 274 -19.83 -8.91 11.84
CA ASP A 274 -19.05 -8.85 13.09
C ASP A 274 -17.54 -8.66 12.85
N GLU A 275 -16.99 -9.31 11.83
CA GLU A 275 -15.59 -9.16 11.47
C GLU A 275 -15.34 -7.82 10.81
N ALA A 276 -16.23 -7.40 9.90
CA ALA A 276 -16.18 -6.08 9.29
C ALA A 276 -16.28 -4.97 10.34
N GLU A 277 -17.11 -5.12 11.37
CA GLU A 277 -17.22 -4.17 12.47
C GLU A 277 -15.94 -4.08 13.31
N LYS A 278 -15.29 -5.23 13.62
CA LYS A 278 -13.99 -5.23 14.33
C LYS A 278 -12.92 -4.48 13.55
N LEU A 279 -12.80 -4.76 12.24
CA LEU A 279 -11.85 -4.09 11.37
C LEU A 279 -12.18 -2.60 11.20
N PHE A 280 -13.47 -2.25 11.08
CA PHE A 280 -13.91 -0.87 11.06
C PHE A 280 -13.50 -0.11 12.33
N ARG A 281 -13.73 -0.68 13.51
CA ARG A 281 -13.34 -0.07 14.80
C ARG A 281 -11.85 0.15 14.90
N PHE A 282 -11.08 -0.82 14.45
CA PHE A 282 -9.63 -0.74 14.45
C PHE A 282 -9.15 0.40 13.55
N TRP A 283 -9.51 0.38 12.28
CA TRP A 283 -9.08 1.40 11.32
C TRP A 283 -9.50 2.79 11.73
N LEU A 284 -10.74 2.95 12.20
CA LEU A 284 -11.21 4.23 12.69
C LEU A 284 -10.37 4.74 13.87
N SER A 285 -10.07 3.90 14.85
CA SER A 285 -9.25 4.29 15.99
C SER A 285 -7.81 4.64 15.60
N SER A 286 -7.23 3.86 14.69
CA SER A 286 -5.87 4.07 14.19
C SER A 286 -5.76 5.37 13.39
N PHE A 287 -6.73 5.66 12.54
CA PHE A 287 -6.75 6.89 11.75
C PHE A 287 -7.01 8.13 12.58
N LEU A 288 -7.93 8.09 13.51
CA LEU A 288 -8.14 9.21 14.43
C LEU A 288 -6.87 9.51 15.23
N MET A 289 -6.14 8.48 15.68
CA MET A 289 -4.84 8.66 16.31
C MET A 289 -3.81 9.29 15.39
N LEU A 290 -3.71 8.86 14.12
CA LEU A 290 -2.78 9.44 13.15
C LEU A 290 -3.07 10.92 12.90
N PHE A 291 -4.34 11.31 12.74
CA PHE A 291 -4.73 12.71 12.55
C PHE A 291 -4.45 13.57 13.78
N PHE A 292 -4.62 13.05 15.00
CA PHE A 292 -4.29 13.77 16.22
C PHE A 292 -2.77 13.89 16.46
N ILE A 293 -2.00 12.86 16.09
CA ILE A 293 -0.54 12.82 16.30
C ILE A 293 0.21 13.62 15.23
N ARG A 294 -0.31 13.77 14.02
CA ARG A 294 0.32 14.53 12.92
C ARG A 294 0.32 16.04 13.19
N ARG A 295 1.12 16.48 14.16
CA ARG A 295 1.28 17.89 14.55
C ARG A 295 1.85 18.80 13.44
N GLY A 296 2.35 18.25 12.34
CA GLY A 296 2.91 19.02 11.22
C GLY A 296 1.87 19.73 10.34
N TYR A 297 0.56 19.47 10.55
CA TYR A 297 -0.50 20.11 9.76
C TYR A 297 -1.26 21.14 10.60
N PRO A 298 -1.66 22.29 9.98
CA PRO A 298 -2.54 23.25 10.62
C PRO A 298 -3.82 22.60 11.13
N PHE A 299 -4.34 23.16 12.22
CA PHE A 299 -5.54 22.64 12.88
C PHE A 299 -6.76 22.57 11.94
N ALA A 300 -7.01 23.64 11.15
CA ALA A 300 -8.13 23.71 10.23
C ALA A 300 -8.11 22.58 9.19
N ASP A 301 -6.92 22.20 8.70
CA ASP A 301 -6.77 21.16 7.69
C ASP A 301 -7.02 19.77 8.30
N ARG A 302 -6.54 19.50 9.51
CA ARG A 302 -6.85 18.27 10.24
C ARG A 302 -8.35 18.14 10.51
N ALA A 303 -9.02 19.23 10.86
CA ALA A 303 -10.48 19.28 11.04
C ALA A 303 -11.23 18.99 9.73
N GLY A 304 -10.76 19.55 8.60
CA GLY A 304 -11.31 19.25 7.28
C GLY A 304 -11.18 17.77 6.92
N ALA A 305 -10.02 17.17 7.14
CA ALA A 305 -9.79 15.75 6.89
C ALA A 305 -10.71 14.84 7.75
N ILE A 306 -10.90 15.16 9.02
CA ILE A 306 -11.84 14.43 9.90
C ILE A 306 -13.29 14.61 9.44
N ALA A 307 -13.65 15.81 8.95
CA ALA A 307 -14.99 16.05 8.43
C ALA A 307 -15.34 15.18 7.22
N ILE A 308 -14.35 14.91 6.34
CA ILE A 308 -14.48 13.98 5.22
C ILE A 308 -14.82 12.57 5.74
N ILE A 309 -14.06 12.06 6.70
CA ILE A 309 -14.28 10.71 7.26
C ILE A 309 -15.65 10.62 7.95
N SER A 310 -15.97 11.61 8.79
CA SER A 310 -17.23 11.61 9.57
C SER A 310 -18.48 11.96 8.76
N GLY A 311 -18.31 12.57 7.59
CA GLY A 311 -19.39 13.00 6.70
C GLY A 311 -20.09 11.86 5.95
N THR A 312 -19.53 10.66 5.92
CA THR A 312 -20.10 9.53 5.18
C THR A 312 -21.38 9.00 5.85
N PRO A 313 -22.47 8.73 5.09
CA PRO A 313 -23.74 8.23 5.64
C PRO A 313 -23.58 6.92 6.42
N ALA A 314 -22.75 6.02 5.95
CA ALA A 314 -22.44 4.75 6.59
C ALA A 314 -21.77 4.96 7.97
N MET A 315 -20.89 5.96 8.09
CA MET A 315 -20.26 6.34 9.36
C MET A 315 -21.29 6.79 10.39
N ARG A 316 -22.28 7.59 10.02
CA ARG A 316 -23.28 8.12 10.97
C ARG A 316 -24.13 7.03 11.60
N SER A 317 -24.48 5.98 10.88
CA SER A 317 -25.27 4.85 11.41
C SER A 317 -24.42 3.91 12.27
N THR A 318 -23.21 3.57 11.82
CA THR A 318 -22.31 2.65 12.52
C THR A 318 -21.62 3.32 13.70
N TRP A 319 -21.36 4.63 13.62
CA TRP A 319 -20.72 5.42 14.67
C TRP A 319 -21.37 5.28 16.06
N ARG A 320 -22.69 5.41 16.12
CA ARG A 320 -23.44 5.28 17.39
C ARG A 320 -23.29 3.90 18.02
N ARG A 321 -23.12 2.86 17.20
CA ARG A 321 -22.92 1.46 17.65
C ARG A 321 -21.50 1.23 18.12
N VAL A 322 -20.52 1.70 17.35
CA VAL A 322 -19.09 1.58 17.67
C VAL A 322 -18.71 2.35 18.93
N CYS A 323 -19.28 3.55 19.12
CA CYS A 323 -19.00 4.37 20.30
C CYS A 323 -19.55 3.80 21.60
N ARG A 324 -20.54 2.91 21.57
CA ARG A 324 -21.09 2.28 22.78
C ARG A 324 -20.08 1.43 23.53
N ASP A 325 -19.19 0.76 22.82
CA ASP A 325 -18.26 -0.22 23.39
C ASP A 325 -16.85 0.32 23.56
N CYS A 326 -16.63 1.59 23.21
CA CYS A 326 -15.38 2.28 23.49
C CYS A 326 -15.35 2.78 24.93
N GLY A 327 -14.22 2.63 25.64
CA GLY A 327 -14.05 3.24 26.95
C GLY A 327 -14.37 4.75 26.94
N PRO A 328 -14.83 5.33 28.08
CA PRO A 328 -15.40 6.67 28.14
C PRO A 328 -14.49 7.76 27.57
N ALA A 329 -13.18 7.65 27.76
CA ALA A 329 -12.22 8.61 27.23
C ALA A 329 -12.09 8.56 25.70
N ARG A 330 -12.12 7.36 25.10
CA ARG A 330 -12.12 7.19 23.63
C ARG A 330 -13.44 7.69 23.04
N LYS A 331 -14.55 7.36 23.67
CA LYS A 331 -15.88 7.83 23.27
C LYS A 331 -15.94 9.36 23.24
N LEU A 332 -15.48 10.03 24.30
CA LEU A 332 -15.43 11.49 24.38
C LEU A 332 -14.53 12.10 23.28
N LEU A 333 -13.34 11.53 23.04
CA LEU A 333 -12.44 11.98 21.97
C LEU A 333 -13.07 11.84 20.59
N MET A 334 -13.76 10.74 20.33
CA MET A 334 -14.42 10.49 19.08
C MET A 334 -15.64 11.40 18.88
N GLU A 335 -16.42 11.66 19.92
CA GLU A 335 -17.53 12.62 19.89
C GLU A 335 -17.04 14.05 19.66
N LEU A 336 -15.95 14.45 20.31
CA LEU A 336 -15.33 15.76 20.13
C LEU A 336 -14.75 15.92 18.70
N ALA A 337 -14.14 14.88 18.15
CA ALA A 337 -13.64 14.88 16.77
C ALA A 337 -14.78 15.06 15.74
N CYS A 338 -15.94 14.41 15.96
CA CYS A 338 -17.11 14.57 15.10
C CYS A 338 -17.80 15.92 15.23
N MET A 339 -17.73 16.55 16.40
CA MET A 339 -18.28 17.88 16.63
C MET A 339 -17.35 18.99 16.11
N GLY A 340 -16.08 18.68 15.86
CA GLY A 340 -15.02 19.63 15.49
C GLY A 340 -15.24 20.37 14.17
N GLY A 341 -16.14 19.89 13.30
CA GLY A 341 -16.56 20.65 12.12
C GLY A 341 -17.37 21.93 12.44
N ARG A 342 -17.66 22.19 13.71
CA ARG A 342 -18.49 23.34 14.17
C ARG A 342 -17.79 24.31 15.16
N GLY A 343 -16.54 24.06 15.55
CA GLY A 343 -15.85 25.03 16.42
C GLY A 343 -14.46 24.64 16.89
N GLY A 344 -13.47 25.50 16.65
CA GLY A 344 -12.05 25.30 17.03
C GLY A 344 -11.78 25.07 18.51
N LEU A 345 -12.73 25.41 19.43
CA LEU A 345 -12.60 25.19 20.86
C LEU A 345 -12.68 23.70 21.23
N PHE A 346 -13.61 22.96 20.60
CA PHE A 346 -13.79 21.53 20.87
C PHE A 346 -12.57 20.69 20.45
N PHE A 347 -11.90 21.10 19.40
CA PHE A 347 -10.68 20.43 18.94
C PHE A 347 -9.49 20.68 19.85
N ARG A 348 -9.34 21.90 20.37
CA ARG A 348 -8.30 22.21 21.37
C ARG A 348 -8.53 21.39 22.65
N LEU A 349 -9.77 21.19 23.05
CA LEU A 349 -10.13 20.32 24.17
C LEU A 349 -9.85 18.85 23.85
N ALA A 350 -10.09 18.39 22.62
CA ALA A 350 -9.76 17.04 22.18
C ALA A 350 -8.24 16.81 22.12
N ASP A 351 -7.46 17.76 21.62
CA ASP A 351 -5.98 17.74 21.64
C ASP A 351 -5.45 17.70 23.11
N LEU A 352 -6.06 18.48 23.99
CA LEU A 352 -5.68 18.52 25.42
C LEU A 352 -6.03 17.20 26.13
N LEU A 353 -7.23 16.66 25.91
CA LEU A 353 -7.67 15.37 26.41
C LEU A 353 -6.84 14.21 25.86
N PHE A 354 -6.48 14.27 24.58
CA PHE A 354 -5.59 13.28 23.98
C PHE A 354 -4.22 13.29 24.63
N ILE A 355 -3.63 14.47 24.88
CA ILE A 355 -2.36 14.62 25.59
C ILE A 355 -2.49 14.08 27.02
N CYS A 356 -3.56 14.39 27.74
CA CYS A 356 -3.78 13.93 29.11
C CYS A 356 -4.03 12.41 29.22
N VAL A 357 -4.76 11.83 28.28
CA VAL A 357 -5.19 10.41 28.33
C VAL A 357 -4.13 9.48 27.75
N TYR A 358 -3.46 9.87 26.67
CA TYR A 358 -2.54 9.00 25.93
C TYR A 358 -1.06 9.32 26.16
N SER A 359 -0.72 10.54 26.58
CA SER A 359 0.67 10.90 26.89
C SER A 359 1.30 10.02 27.99
N PRO A 360 0.62 9.70 29.11
CA PRO A 360 1.16 8.78 30.10
C PRO A 360 1.29 7.35 29.60
N LEU A 361 0.39 6.92 28.72
CA LEU A 361 0.43 5.58 28.10
C LEU A 361 1.51 5.49 27.03
N ILE A 362 1.63 6.50 26.20
CA ILE A 362 2.66 6.62 25.16
C ILE A 362 4.04 6.74 25.84
N LEU A 363 4.17 7.54 26.90
CA LEU A 363 5.41 7.68 27.67
C LEU A 363 5.80 6.39 28.40
N LYS A 364 4.84 5.57 28.85
CA LYS A 364 5.10 4.26 29.44
C LYS A 364 5.40 3.17 28.39
N LEU A 365 4.80 3.24 27.24
CA LEU A 365 5.00 2.27 26.14
C LEU A 365 6.20 2.61 25.25
N TRP A 366 6.56 3.89 25.12
CA TRP A 366 7.68 4.36 24.32
C TRP A 366 9.04 3.78 24.69
N PRO A 367 9.40 3.63 25.99
CA PRO A 367 10.62 2.94 26.39
C PRO A 367 10.59 1.43 26.10
N LEU A 368 9.41 0.80 26.15
CA LEU A 368 9.24 -0.62 25.79
C LEU A 368 9.37 -0.87 24.28
N LEU A 369 8.98 0.12 23.49
CA LEU A 369 9.15 0.10 22.03
C LEU A 369 10.60 0.42 21.60
N LYS A 370 11.34 1.25 22.40
CA LYS A 370 12.75 1.57 22.17
C LYS A 370 13.74 0.51 22.72
N LYS A 371 13.36 -0.32 23.69
CA LYS A 371 14.23 -1.35 24.26
C LYS A 371 14.34 -2.64 23.44
N LYS A 372 13.78 -2.68 22.24
CA LYS A 372 13.97 -3.77 21.28
C LYS A 372 14.76 -3.27 20.05
N LYS A 373 15.85 -2.56 20.31
CA LYS A 373 16.97 -2.43 19.38
C LYS A 373 17.94 -3.57 19.59
#